data_701e6d86a55618c15d1cd8f9c12808b2
#
_entry.id   701e6d86a55618c15d1cd8f9c12808b2
#
_cell.length_a   1.000
_cell.length_b   1.000
_cell.length_c   1.000
_cell.angle_alpha   90.00
_cell.angle_beta   90.00
_cell.angle_gamma   90.00
#
_symmetry.space_group_name_H-M   'P 1'
#
loop_
_entity.id
_entity.type
_entity.pdbx_description
1 polymer ?
#
loop_
_entity_poly.entity_id
_entity_poly.type
_entity_poly.pdbx_seq_one_letter_code
_entity_poly.pdbx_strand_id
1 'polypeptide(L)'
;MAERYTEYDKLDLPKVAEEIAQGWKKESAFEASISSREGAKSFVFYEGPPSANGLPGIHHVMGRGIKDLFCRYKTLKGFQVKRKAGWDTHGLPIELGV
;
A
#
# COMPACT_ATOMS: atom_id res chain seq x y z
N MET A 1 4.80 30.26 18.35
CA MET A 1 5.48 28.97 18.32
C MET A 1 4.90 28.16 17.16
N ALA A 2 5.76 27.62 16.32
CA ALA A 2 5.27 26.81 15.21
C ALA A 2 4.57 25.56 15.74
N GLU A 3 3.39 25.26 15.21
CA GLU A 3 2.67 24.06 15.55
C GLU A 3 3.43 22.85 15.03
N ARG A 4 3.67 21.89 15.91
CA ARG A 4 4.39 20.67 15.58
C ARG A 4 3.51 19.63 14.88
N TYR A 5 2.23 19.66 15.18
CA TYR A 5 1.26 18.71 14.66
C TYR A 5 0.01 19.43 14.18
N THR A 6 -0.60 18.89 13.13
CA THR A 6 -1.87 19.41 12.63
C THR A 6 -3.00 19.10 13.62
N GLU A 7 -3.83 20.10 13.90
CA GLU A 7 -5.01 19.93 14.74
C GLU A 7 -6.25 19.72 13.87
N TYR A 8 -7.13 18.84 14.32
CA TYR A 8 -8.38 18.52 13.64
C TYR A 8 -9.55 18.72 14.59
N ASP A 9 -10.59 19.42 14.13
CA ASP A 9 -11.78 19.68 14.94
C ASP A 9 -12.60 18.42 15.21
N LYS A 10 -12.58 17.47 14.29
CA LYS A 10 -13.33 16.24 14.39
C LYS A 10 -12.62 15.11 13.63
N LEU A 11 -12.96 13.89 13.96
CA LEU A 11 -12.42 12.71 13.29
C LEU A 11 -13.13 12.49 11.96
N ASP A 12 -12.37 12.59 10.87
CA ASP A 12 -12.80 12.26 9.53
C ASP A 12 -11.70 11.44 8.86
N LEU A 13 -11.75 10.13 9.06
CA LEU A 13 -10.69 9.22 8.60
C LEU A 13 -10.49 9.25 7.08
N PRO A 14 -11.56 9.22 6.25
CA PRO A 14 -11.35 9.27 4.80
C PRO A 14 -10.64 10.54 4.34
N LYS A 15 -11.00 11.69 4.90
CA LYS A 15 -10.38 12.97 4.57
C LYS A 15 -8.91 13.02 4.98
N VAL A 16 -8.60 12.58 6.20
CA VAL A 16 -7.22 12.53 6.70
C VAL A 16 -6.38 11.57 5.85
N ALA A 17 -6.91 10.40 5.52
CA ALA A 17 -6.21 9.43 4.67
C ALA A 17 -5.91 10.01 3.30
N GLU A 18 -6.83 10.74 2.69
CA GLU A 18 -6.62 11.39 1.40
C GLU A 18 -5.52 12.44 1.46
N GLU A 19 -5.53 13.28 2.47
CA GLU A 19 -4.51 14.31 2.67
C GLU A 19 -3.12 13.70 2.82
N ILE A 20 -3.00 12.64 3.61
CA ILE A 20 -1.72 11.94 3.82
C ILE A 20 -1.26 11.25 2.55
N ALA A 21 -2.16 10.60 1.82
CA ALA A 21 -1.83 9.95 0.55
C ALA A 21 -1.31 10.95 -0.48
N GLN A 22 -1.91 12.14 -0.56
CA GLN A 22 -1.43 13.19 -1.43
C GLN A 22 -0.04 13.68 -1.02
N GLY A 23 0.21 13.83 0.27
CA GLY A 23 1.53 14.19 0.79
C GLY A 23 2.58 13.14 0.44
N TRP A 24 2.27 11.88 0.60
CA TRP A 24 3.18 10.78 0.23
C TRP A 24 3.48 10.77 -1.26
N LYS A 25 2.48 11.03 -2.09
CA LYS A 25 2.67 11.11 -3.54
C LYS A 25 3.56 12.28 -3.93
N LYS A 26 3.36 13.43 -3.31
CA LYS A 26 4.16 14.64 -3.54
C LYS A 26 5.61 14.45 -3.13
N GLU A 27 5.85 13.77 -2.02
CA GLU A 27 7.18 13.51 -1.49
C GLU A 27 7.82 12.23 -2.04
N SER A 28 7.12 11.46 -2.87
CA SER A 28 7.55 10.14 -3.34
C SER A 28 7.95 9.21 -2.18
N ALA A 29 7.11 9.18 -1.15
CA ALA A 29 7.41 8.47 0.09
C ALA A 29 7.61 6.97 -0.11
N PHE A 30 6.82 6.35 -0.99
CA PHE A 30 6.96 4.91 -1.27
C PHE A 30 8.31 4.61 -1.90
N GLU A 31 8.70 5.35 -2.93
CA GLU A 31 9.99 5.18 -3.60
C GLU A 31 11.14 5.44 -2.64
N ALA A 32 11.02 6.47 -1.80
CA ALA A 32 12.02 6.79 -0.79
C ALA A 32 12.18 5.69 0.24
N SER A 33 11.10 4.98 0.60
CA SER A 33 11.16 3.86 1.55
C SER A 33 12.02 2.71 1.02
N ILE A 34 12.09 2.56 -0.29
CA ILE A 34 12.91 1.53 -0.95
C ILE A 34 14.34 2.05 -1.20
N SER A 35 14.46 3.24 -1.81
CA SER A 35 15.76 3.78 -2.19
C SER A 35 16.66 4.11 -0.99
N SER A 36 16.08 4.58 0.10
CA SER A 36 16.84 4.87 1.32
C SER A 36 17.41 3.63 2.00
N ARG A 37 16.98 2.45 1.57
CA ARG A 37 17.42 1.16 2.13
C ARG A 37 18.25 0.34 1.14
N GLU A 38 18.83 0.98 0.15
CA GLU A 38 19.76 0.31 -0.76
C GLU A 38 20.93 -0.26 0.01
N GLY A 39 21.32 -1.49 -0.31
CA GLY A 39 22.35 -2.20 0.40
C GLY A 39 21.89 -2.90 1.67
N ALA A 40 20.68 -2.63 2.14
CA ALA A 40 20.10 -3.34 3.27
C ALA A 40 19.63 -4.73 2.86
N LYS A 41 19.37 -5.59 3.85
CA LYS A 41 18.86 -6.94 3.61
C LYS A 41 17.50 -6.87 2.93
N SER A 42 17.33 -7.63 1.86
CA SER A 42 16.09 -7.66 1.09
C SER A 42 15.02 -8.51 1.75
N PHE A 43 13.78 -8.04 1.67
CA PHE A 43 12.58 -8.80 1.95
C PHE A 43 11.68 -8.68 0.71
N VAL A 44 11.45 -9.78 0.02
CA VAL A 44 10.69 -9.79 -1.23
C VAL A 44 9.29 -10.33 -0.96
N PHE A 45 8.27 -9.60 -1.39
CA PHE A 45 6.88 -9.98 -1.25
C PHE A 45 6.21 -10.10 -2.62
N TYR A 46 5.68 -11.27 -2.90
CA TYR A 46 4.87 -11.52 -4.10
C TYR A 46 3.40 -11.60 -3.73
N GLU A 47 2.55 -11.05 -4.56
CA GLU A 47 1.11 -11.16 -4.36
C GLU A 47 0.37 -11.33 -5.69
N GLY A 48 -0.83 -11.96 -5.60
CA GLY A 48 -1.81 -11.96 -6.66
C GLY A 48 -2.94 -11.03 -6.26
N PRO A 49 -3.01 -9.80 -6.80
CA PRO A 49 -4.12 -8.92 -6.45
C PRO A 49 -5.45 -9.46 -6.98
N PRO A 50 -6.59 -8.99 -6.44
CA PRO A 50 -7.90 -9.43 -6.89
C PRO A 50 -8.11 -9.23 -8.39
N SER A 51 -8.87 -10.12 -9.04
CA SER A 51 -9.23 -9.95 -10.43
C SER A 51 -10.01 -8.65 -10.64
N ALA A 52 -9.74 -7.96 -11.74
CA ALA A 52 -10.35 -6.67 -12.03
C ALA A 52 -11.71 -6.83 -12.74
N ASN A 53 -12.58 -7.69 -12.21
CA ASN A 53 -13.89 -8.00 -12.78
C ASN A 53 -15.06 -7.43 -11.97
N GLY A 54 -14.78 -6.52 -11.03
CA GLY A 54 -15.79 -5.90 -10.19
C GLY A 54 -15.15 -5.08 -9.07
N LEU A 55 -15.99 -4.55 -8.18
CA LEU A 55 -15.50 -3.83 -7.02
C LEU A 55 -14.94 -4.81 -5.98
N PRO A 56 -13.90 -4.40 -5.25
CA PRO A 56 -13.31 -5.26 -4.22
C PRO A 56 -14.27 -5.46 -3.04
N GLY A 57 -14.29 -6.66 -2.50
CA GLY A 57 -15.02 -6.96 -1.27
C GLY A 57 -14.20 -6.72 -0.01
N ILE A 58 -14.85 -6.85 1.14
CA ILE A 58 -14.18 -6.66 2.44
C ILE A 58 -13.02 -7.64 2.61
N HIS A 59 -13.17 -8.87 2.15
CA HIS A 59 -12.08 -9.87 2.23
C HIS A 59 -10.86 -9.47 1.42
N HIS A 60 -11.02 -8.77 0.32
CA HIS A 60 -9.91 -8.22 -0.46
C HIS A 60 -9.17 -7.13 0.33
N VAL A 61 -9.92 -6.24 0.97
CA VAL A 61 -9.34 -5.17 1.79
C VAL A 61 -8.59 -5.75 2.98
N MET A 62 -9.15 -6.78 3.64
CA MET A 62 -8.50 -7.45 4.76
C MET A 62 -7.17 -8.10 4.34
N GLY A 63 -7.16 -8.82 3.22
CA GLY A 63 -5.93 -9.41 2.69
C GLY A 63 -4.87 -8.37 2.36
N ARG A 64 -5.28 -7.26 1.75
CA ARG A 64 -4.39 -6.13 1.45
C ARG A 64 -3.84 -5.50 2.71
N GLY A 65 -4.67 -5.35 3.75
CA GLY A 65 -4.25 -4.81 5.03
C GLY A 65 -3.21 -5.68 5.74
N ILE A 66 -3.38 -6.99 5.71
CA ILE A 66 -2.43 -7.94 6.28
C ILE A 66 -1.09 -7.88 5.53
N LYS A 67 -1.13 -7.88 4.20
CA LYS A 67 0.08 -7.73 3.38
C LYS A 67 0.81 -6.45 3.73
N ASP A 68 0.08 -5.35 3.82
CA ASP A 68 0.65 -4.03 4.12
C ASP A 68 1.31 -4.01 5.50
N LEU A 69 0.71 -4.67 6.48
CA LEU A 69 1.26 -4.80 7.82
C LEU A 69 2.66 -5.43 7.80
N PHE A 70 2.81 -6.56 7.11
CA PHE A 70 4.10 -7.24 7.01
C PHE A 70 5.14 -6.40 6.25
N CYS A 71 4.75 -5.77 5.16
CA CYS A 71 5.65 -4.95 4.37
C CYS A 71 6.12 -3.71 5.15
N ARG A 72 5.21 -3.03 5.86
CA ARG A 72 5.54 -1.89 6.70
C ARG A 72 6.40 -2.27 7.89
N TYR A 73 6.09 -3.38 8.54
CA TYR A 73 6.89 -3.88 9.66
C TYR A 73 8.33 -4.14 9.24
N LYS A 74 8.51 -4.84 8.12
CA LYS A 74 9.86 -5.13 7.60
C LYS A 74 10.58 -3.86 7.17
N THR A 75 9.88 -2.90 6.58
CA THR A 75 10.44 -1.60 6.23
C THR A 75 10.96 -0.87 7.48
N LEU A 76 10.16 -0.84 8.54
CA LEU A 76 10.55 -0.20 9.81
C LEU A 76 11.72 -0.93 10.48
N LYS A 77 11.88 -2.21 10.23
CA LYS A 77 13.02 -3.00 10.72
C LYS A 77 14.31 -2.76 9.92
N GLY A 78 14.25 -1.96 8.87
CA GLY A 78 15.41 -1.62 8.06
C GLY A 78 15.62 -2.48 6.83
N PHE A 79 14.71 -3.41 6.52
CA PHE A 79 14.78 -4.19 5.28
C PHE A 79 14.41 -3.36 4.07
N GLN A 80 15.04 -3.65 2.94
CA GLN A 80 14.57 -3.13 1.66
C GLN A 80 13.44 -4.05 1.17
N VAL A 81 12.21 -3.57 1.24
CA VAL A 81 11.04 -4.37 0.91
C VAL A 81 10.67 -4.18 -0.57
N LYS A 82 10.85 -5.25 -1.35
CA LYS A 82 10.51 -5.28 -2.77
C LYS A 82 9.18 -5.98 -2.95
N ARG A 83 8.22 -5.28 -3.55
CA ARG A 83 6.87 -5.79 -3.76
C ARG A 83 6.65 -6.03 -5.23
N LYS A 84 6.18 -7.25 -5.57
CA LYS A 84 5.82 -7.62 -6.94
C LYS A 84 4.43 -8.22 -6.97
N ALA A 85 3.64 -7.83 -7.95
CA ALA A 85 2.30 -8.34 -8.15
C ALA A 85 2.19 -8.96 -9.53
N GLY A 86 1.46 -10.07 -9.61
CA GLY A 86 1.11 -10.71 -10.87
C GLY A 86 -0.40 -10.86 -10.96
N TRP A 87 -1.00 -10.31 -12.00
CA TRP A 87 -2.44 -10.38 -12.22
C TRP A 87 -2.81 -11.67 -12.91
N ASP A 88 -3.83 -12.34 -12.39
CA ASP A 88 -4.47 -13.44 -13.10
C ASP A 88 -5.43 -12.85 -14.14
N THR A 89 -5.05 -12.95 -15.41
CA THR A 89 -5.76 -12.30 -16.52
C THR A 89 -6.52 -13.30 -17.40
N HIS A 90 -6.50 -14.58 -17.05
CA HIS A 90 -7.17 -15.63 -17.81
C HIS A 90 -8.28 -16.29 -17.00
N GLY A 91 -9.20 -16.92 -17.70
CA GLY A 91 -10.25 -17.71 -17.11
C GLY A 91 -11.63 -17.09 -17.26
N LEU A 92 -12.63 -17.87 -16.90
CA LEU A 92 -14.04 -17.54 -17.11
C LEU A 92 -14.47 -16.24 -16.41
N PRO A 93 -14.07 -15.95 -15.16
CA PRO A 93 -14.47 -14.68 -14.51
C PRO A 93 -14.01 -13.44 -15.27
N ILE A 94 -12.83 -13.49 -15.86
CA ILE A 94 -12.30 -12.36 -16.63
C ILE A 94 -13.01 -12.26 -17.98
N GLU A 95 -13.21 -13.37 -18.66
CA GLU A 95 -13.89 -13.43 -19.95
C GLU A 95 -15.33 -12.96 -19.86
N LEU A 96 -16.05 -13.31 -18.79
CA LEU A 96 -17.42 -12.87 -18.56
C LEU A 96 -17.53 -11.39 -18.25
N GLY A 97 -16.46 -10.78 -17.73
CA GLY A 97 -16.40 -9.35 -17.42
C GLY A 97 -16.12 -8.46 -18.62
N VAL A 98 -15.72 -9.03 -19.74
CA VAL A 98 -15.45 -8.31 -21.00
C VAL A 98 -16.74 -8.20 -21.86
#